data_58fc1d8ecb7801bc947aedde4e075612
#
_entry.id   58fc1d8ecb7801bc947aedde4e075612
#
_cell.length_a   1.000
_cell.length_b   1.000
_cell.length_c   1.000
_cell.angle_alpha   90.00
_cell.angle_beta   90.00
_cell.angle_gamma   90.00
#
_symmetry.space_group_name_H-M   'P 1'
#
loop_
_entity.id
_entity.type
_entity.pdbx_description
1 polymer ?
#
loop_
_entity_poly.entity_id
_entity_poly.type
_entity_poly.pdbx_seq_one_letter_code
_entity_poly.pdbx_strand_id
1 'polypeptide(L)' 'IVMFVSLNFRDPFWFCDRLYIKAEPWKNEDGDRVNTGIDILNGKASIFLSDQKVEIAHVHVQED' A
#
# COMPACT_ATOMS: atom_id res chain seq x y z
N ILE A 1 -4.71 -1.99 13.53
CA ILE A 1 -4.05 -2.88 12.55
C ILE A 1 -5.11 -3.52 11.69
N VAL A 2 -4.90 -3.46 10.40
CA VAL A 2 -5.82 -4.03 9.40
C VAL A 2 -5.04 -4.86 8.40
N MET A 3 -5.75 -5.69 7.65
CA MET A 3 -5.13 -6.38 6.52
C MET A 3 -5.00 -5.42 5.33
N PHE A 4 -3.94 -5.57 4.56
CA PHE A 4 -3.69 -4.72 3.39
C PHE A 4 -4.89 -4.68 2.43
N VAL A 5 -5.56 -5.80 2.21
CA VAL A 5 -6.71 -5.88 1.31
C VAL A 5 -7.89 -5.03 1.77
N SER A 6 -7.97 -4.70 3.07
CA SER A 6 -9.04 -3.86 3.63
C SER A 6 -8.85 -2.38 3.32
N LEU A 7 -7.67 -1.97 2.88
CA LEU A 7 -7.40 -0.58 2.54
C LEU A 7 -8.01 -0.25 1.17
N ASN A 8 -8.49 0.99 1.04
CA ASN A 8 -8.91 1.51 -0.25
C ASN A 8 -7.71 2.03 -1.02
N PHE A 9 -7.86 2.12 -2.33
CA PHE A 9 -6.86 2.75 -3.18
C PHE A 9 -6.53 4.16 -2.65
N ARG A 10 -5.24 4.46 -2.54
CA ARG A 10 -4.67 5.72 -2.05
C ARG A 10 -4.70 5.89 -0.53
N ASP A 11 -5.19 4.91 0.23
CA ASP A 11 -5.12 5.00 1.68
C ASP A 11 -3.68 4.96 2.16
N PRO A 12 -3.26 5.88 3.04
CA PRO A 12 -1.95 5.82 3.65
C PRO A 12 -1.91 4.77 4.76
N PHE A 13 -0.77 4.11 4.89
CA PHE A 13 -0.58 3.11 5.93
C PHE A 13 0.88 3.02 6.36
N TRP A 14 1.10 2.54 7.58
CA TRP A 14 2.43 2.31 8.12
C TRP A 14 2.79 0.83 8.02
N PHE A 15 4.00 0.56 7.59
CA PHE A 15 4.57 -0.78 7.60
C PHE A 15 6.08 -0.67 7.84
N CYS A 16 6.58 -1.38 8.87
CA CYS A 16 8.00 -1.35 9.26
C CYS A 16 8.54 0.08 9.43
N ASP A 17 7.77 0.92 10.15
CA ASP A 17 8.11 2.33 10.43
C ASP A 17 8.25 3.21 9.20
N ARG A 18 7.71 2.78 8.07
CA ARG A 18 7.71 3.56 6.82
C ARG A 18 6.28 3.83 6.39
N LEU A 19 6.06 5.01 5.86
CA LEU A 19 4.74 5.43 5.39
C LEU A 19 4.60 5.10 3.90
N TYR A 20 3.51 4.40 3.59
CA TYR A 20 3.18 3.99 2.22
C TYR A 20 1.80 4.49 1.84
N ILE A 21 1.54 4.54 0.54
CA ILE A 21 0.21 4.76 -0.01
C ILE A 21 -0.15 3.52 -0.83
N LYS A 22 -1.36 3.00 -0.63
CA LYS A 22 -1.83 1.85 -1.40
C LYS A 22 -2.02 2.24 -2.86
N ALA A 23 -1.31 1.53 -3.74
CA ALA A 23 -1.44 1.69 -5.18
C ALA A 23 -2.51 0.76 -5.75
N GLU A 24 -2.95 1.01 -6.98
CA GLU A 24 -3.85 0.11 -7.67
C GLU A 24 -3.20 -1.26 -7.87
N PRO A 25 -3.95 -2.34 -7.65
CA PRO A 25 -3.44 -3.67 -7.94
C PRO A 25 -3.26 -3.84 -9.45
N TRP A 26 -2.28 -4.65 -9.83
CA TRP A 26 -2.04 -4.99 -11.23
C TRP A 26 -1.87 -6.51 -11.36
N LYS A 27 -1.95 -7.00 -12.57
CA LYS A 27 -1.75 -8.42 -12.84
C LYS A 27 -0.38 -8.65 -13.44
N ASN A 28 0.32 -9.68 -12.94
CA ASN A 28 1.59 -10.10 -13.51
C ASN A 28 1.38 -10.97 -14.75
N GLU A 29 2.48 -11.49 -15.32
CA GLU A 29 2.44 -12.32 -16.51
C GLU A 29 1.61 -13.60 -16.33
N ASP A 30 1.57 -14.13 -15.12
CA ASP A 30 0.79 -15.33 -14.78
C ASP A 30 -0.70 -15.04 -14.56
N GLY A 31 -1.09 -13.77 -14.62
CA GLY A 31 -2.46 -13.36 -14.36
C GLY A 31 -2.80 -13.21 -12.90
N ASP A 32 -1.82 -13.31 -12.01
CA ASP A 32 -2.01 -13.13 -10.57
C ASP A 32 -2.09 -11.67 -10.22
N ARG A 33 -2.98 -11.36 -9.27
CA ARG A 33 -3.13 -10.00 -8.75
C ARG A 33 -1.97 -9.66 -7.83
N VAL A 34 -1.32 -8.55 -8.10
CA VAL A 34 -0.20 -8.06 -7.28
C VAL A 34 -0.65 -6.79 -6.56
N ASN A 35 -0.56 -6.81 -5.24
CA ASN A 35 -0.89 -5.66 -4.40
C ASN A 35 0.39 -4.87 -4.12
N THR A 36 0.32 -3.55 -4.29
CA THR A 36 1.50 -2.69 -4.21
C THR A 36 1.23 -1.49 -3.32
N GLY A 37 2.23 -1.09 -2.56
CA GLY A 37 2.25 0.17 -1.84
C GLY A 37 3.46 0.99 -2.27
N ILE A 38 3.30 2.30 -2.32
CA ILE A 38 4.37 3.22 -2.70
C ILE A 38 4.92 3.88 -1.44
N ASP A 39 6.23 3.75 -1.22
CA ASP A 39 6.92 4.46 -0.14
C ASP A 39 6.98 5.94 -0.51
N ILE A 40 6.37 6.79 0.29
CA ILE A 40 6.26 8.21 -0.06
C ILE A 40 7.57 8.99 0.10
N LEU A 41 8.54 8.43 0.81
CA LEU A 41 9.84 9.09 0.99
C LEU A 41 10.76 8.90 -0.20
N ASN A 42 10.70 7.75 -0.84
CA ASN A 42 11.61 7.43 -1.96
C ASN A 42 10.89 7.10 -3.27
N GLY A 43 9.56 7.03 -3.25
CA GLY A 43 8.76 6.73 -4.44
C GLY A 43 8.83 5.29 -4.93
N LYS A 44 9.47 4.40 -4.19
CA LYS A 44 9.62 3.01 -4.59
C LYS A 44 8.39 2.19 -4.25
N ALA A 45 8.02 1.31 -5.16
CA ALA A 45 6.92 0.38 -4.96
C ALA A 45 7.40 -0.88 -4.24
N SER A 46 6.57 -1.36 -3.32
CA SER A 46 6.78 -2.63 -2.63
C SER A 46 5.56 -3.51 -2.81
N ILE A 47 5.77 -4.82 -2.85
CA ILE A 47 4.68 -5.79 -2.98
C ILE A 47 4.23 -6.21 -1.60
N PHE A 48 2.90 -6.24 -1.40
CA PHE A 48 2.29 -6.66 -0.14
C PHE A 48 1.37 -7.86 -0.40
N LEU A 49 1.31 -8.75 0.58
CA LEU A 49 0.34 -9.85 0.54
C LEU A 49 -1.05 -9.30 0.92
N SER A 50 -2.11 -9.90 0.40
CA SER A 50 -3.49 -9.47 0.69
C SER A 50 -3.80 -9.49 2.18
N ASP A 51 -3.27 -10.48 2.90
CA ASP A 51 -3.44 -10.65 4.34
C ASP A 51 -2.33 -10.01 5.17
N GLN A 52 -1.46 -9.23 4.55
CA GLN A 52 -0.40 -8.53 5.24
C GLN A 52 -1.01 -7.53 6.23
N LYS A 53 -0.61 -7.62 7.49
CA LYS A 53 -1.08 -6.70 8.52
C LYS A 53 -0.32 -5.40 8.44
N VAL A 54 -1.06 -4.31 8.37
CA VAL A 54 -0.51 -2.95 8.29
C VAL A 54 -1.29 -2.04 9.24
N GLU A 55 -0.74 -0.88 9.54
CA GLU A 55 -1.38 0.09 10.42
C GLU A 55 -1.92 1.25 9.59
N ILE A 56 -3.20 1.58 9.78
CA ILE A 56 -3.80 2.73 9.10
C ILE A 56 -3.11 4.00 9.58
N ALA A 57 -2.66 4.82 8.64
CA ALA A 57 -2.08 6.12 8.96
C ALA A 57 -3.15 7.20 8.94
N HIS A 58 -3.13 8.06 9.95
CA HIS A 58 -4.05 9.20 10.08
C HIS A 58 -3.36 10.48 9.59
N VAL A 59 -2.79 10.42 8.41
CA VAL A 59 -2.11 11.56 7.81
C VAL A 59 -2.86 12.00 6.56
N HIS A 60 -2.82 13.30 6.30
CA HIS A 60 -3.36 13.85 5.08
C HIS A 60 -2.26 13.91 4.03
N VAL A 61 -2.42 13.16 2.96
CA VAL A 61 -1.53 13.30 1.81
C VAL A 61 -2.19 14.30 0.89
N GLN A 62 -1.61 15.49 0.79
CA GLN A 62 -2.10 16.51 -0.13
C GLN A 62 -1.62 16.18 -1.53
N GLU A 63 -2.55 16.13 -2.45
CA GLU A 63 -2.26 16.14 -3.87
C GLU A 63 -2.38 17.56 -4.38
N ASP A 64 -1.33 18.01 -5.00
CA ASP A 64 -1.34 19.28 -5.72
C ASP A 64 -1.75 19.04 -7.18
#